data_8c5e431f46b1a475802ad7382186b2a3
#
_entry.id   8c5e431f46b1a475802ad7382186b2a3
#
_cell.length_a   1.000
_cell.length_b   1.000
_cell.length_c   1.000
_cell.angle_alpha   90.00
_cell.angle_beta   90.00
_cell.angle_gamma   90.00
#
_symmetry.space_group_name_H-M   'P 1'
#
loop_
_entity.id
_entity.type
_entity.pdbx_description
1 polymer ?
#
loop_
_entity_poly.entity_id
_entity_poly.type
_entity_poly.pdbx_seq_one_letter_code
_entity_poly.pdbx_strand_id
1 'polypeptide(L)'
;MNNSYTTQINESLASLFANMEKRISAEDMQRVRDAYALAAEAHKEQRRKTGEPYIIHPIAVARIIAEELELGANPVIAAFLHDVVEDTDYTIEDIRNRFGDDVAFLVGVVTKQKKDKYEQSKQVDNFRQILASVEYDVRAILVKLADR
;
A
#
# COMPACT_ATOMS: atom_id res chain seq x y z
N MET A 1 17.34 -5.42 -17.73
CA MET A 1 17.19 -5.80 -16.36
C MET A 1 17.72 -4.73 -15.43
N ASN A 2 16.94 -4.35 -14.53
CA ASN A 2 17.26 -3.19 -13.72
C ASN A 2 17.63 -3.56 -12.32
N ASN A 3 18.89 -3.89 -12.13
CA ASN A 3 19.39 -4.18 -10.81
C ASN A 3 19.18 -3.04 -9.85
N SER A 4 19.22 -1.79 -10.35
CA SER A 4 19.03 -0.66 -9.48
C SER A 4 17.62 -0.60 -8.93
N TYR A 5 16.62 -0.98 -9.71
CA TYR A 5 15.27 -1.05 -9.19
C TYR A 5 15.13 -2.18 -8.18
N THR A 6 15.72 -3.33 -8.45
CA THR A 6 15.68 -4.44 -7.52
C THR A 6 16.32 -4.05 -6.18
N THR A 7 17.46 -3.41 -6.25
CA THR A 7 18.14 -2.95 -5.04
C THR A 7 17.29 -1.95 -4.28
N GLN A 8 16.72 -0.98 -5.00
CA GLN A 8 15.88 0.01 -4.38
C GLN A 8 14.67 -0.61 -3.68
N ILE A 9 14.03 -1.56 -4.35
CA ILE A 9 12.89 -2.25 -3.77
C ILE A 9 13.29 -2.99 -2.52
N ASN A 10 14.39 -3.72 -2.58
CA ASN A 10 14.84 -4.52 -1.43
C ASN A 10 15.21 -3.65 -0.25
N GLU A 11 15.86 -2.52 -0.50
CA GLU A 11 16.24 -1.62 0.59
C GLU A 11 15.02 -0.98 1.22
N SER A 12 14.05 -0.58 0.40
CA SER A 12 12.82 0.01 0.92
C SER A 12 12.04 -1.00 1.75
N LEU A 13 11.96 -2.23 1.29
CA LEU A 13 11.26 -3.27 2.05
C LEU A 13 11.96 -3.57 3.35
N ALA A 14 13.29 -3.62 3.33
CA ALA A 14 14.02 -3.89 4.55
C ALA A 14 13.76 -2.82 5.60
N SER A 15 13.71 -1.56 5.18
CA SER A 15 13.42 -0.48 6.09
C SER A 15 12.00 -0.59 6.64
N LEU A 16 11.03 -0.83 5.77
CA LEU A 16 9.65 -0.94 6.18
C LEU A 16 9.46 -2.08 7.17
N PHE A 17 9.98 -3.26 6.84
CA PHE A 17 9.78 -4.43 7.69
C PHE A 17 10.51 -4.27 9.02
N ALA A 18 11.71 -3.71 9.01
CA ALA A 18 12.44 -3.50 10.26
C ALA A 18 11.69 -2.55 11.18
N ASN A 19 11.11 -1.50 10.61
CA ASN A 19 10.31 -0.57 11.39
C ASN A 19 9.11 -1.26 12.03
N MET A 20 8.39 -2.05 11.26
CA MET A 20 7.17 -2.64 11.75
C MET A 20 7.41 -3.79 12.71
N GLU A 21 8.48 -4.55 12.50
CA GLU A 21 8.78 -5.67 13.39
C GLU A 21 8.91 -5.24 14.84
N LYS A 22 9.31 -4.02 15.05
CA LYS A 22 9.47 -3.49 16.41
C LYS A 22 8.14 -3.15 17.05
N ARG A 23 7.09 -3.03 16.28
CA ARG A 23 5.84 -2.46 16.78
C ARG A 23 4.65 -3.38 16.71
N ILE A 24 4.69 -4.41 15.88
CA ILE A 24 3.55 -5.28 15.71
C ILE A 24 3.94 -6.73 15.96
N SER A 25 2.95 -7.58 16.14
CA SER A 25 3.19 -8.99 16.45
C SER A 25 3.77 -9.72 15.25
N ALA A 26 4.37 -10.89 15.53
CA ALA A 26 4.89 -11.72 14.45
C ALA A 26 3.77 -12.13 13.50
N GLU A 27 2.60 -12.38 14.04
CA GLU A 27 1.45 -12.78 13.23
C GLU A 27 1.04 -11.65 12.29
N ASP A 28 0.95 -10.43 12.81
CA ASP A 28 0.63 -9.30 11.97
C ASP A 28 1.73 -9.01 10.97
N MET A 29 2.97 -9.24 11.36
CA MET A 29 4.08 -9.04 10.44
C MET A 29 3.96 -9.96 9.24
N GLN A 30 3.55 -11.21 9.47
CA GLN A 30 3.36 -12.14 8.38
C GLN A 30 2.24 -11.67 7.45
N ARG A 31 1.19 -11.10 8.02
CA ARG A 31 0.10 -10.56 7.20
C ARG A 31 0.60 -9.43 6.30
N VAL A 32 1.45 -8.58 6.84
CA VAL A 32 2.04 -7.50 6.03
C VAL A 32 2.89 -8.07 4.90
N ARG A 33 3.70 -9.07 5.20
CA ARG A 33 4.52 -9.70 4.16
C ARG A 33 3.65 -10.35 3.08
N ASP A 34 2.56 -10.98 3.49
CA ASP A 34 1.65 -11.60 2.53
C ASP A 34 1.00 -10.56 1.64
N ALA A 35 0.64 -9.42 2.21
CA ALA A 35 0.05 -8.35 1.41
C ALA A 35 1.04 -7.81 0.40
N TYR A 36 2.28 -7.62 0.81
CA TYR A 36 3.29 -7.19 -0.15
C TYR A 36 3.46 -8.22 -1.27
N ALA A 37 3.53 -9.50 -0.92
CA ALA A 37 3.73 -10.53 -1.92
C ALA A 37 2.59 -10.55 -2.93
N LEU A 38 1.36 -10.38 -2.46
CA LEU A 38 0.22 -10.32 -3.35
C LEU A 38 0.30 -9.09 -4.27
N ALA A 39 0.62 -7.94 -3.70
CA ALA A 39 0.73 -6.73 -4.50
C ALA A 39 1.85 -6.85 -5.53
N ALA A 40 2.98 -7.42 -5.14
CA ALA A 40 4.10 -7.58 -6.06
C ALA A 40 3.73 -8.48 -7.23
N GLU A 41 3.03 -9.56 -6.94
CA GLU A 41 2.59 -10.46 -8.00
C GLU A 41 1.57 -9.78 -8.91
N ALA A 42 0.63 -9.05 -8.32
CA ALA A 42 -0.42 -8.40 -9.10
C ALA A 42 0.14 -7.34 -10.03
N HIS A 43 1.19 -6.65 -9.60
CA HIS A 43 1.74 -5.52 -10.37
C HIS A 43 3.03 -5.87 -11.11
N LYS A 44 3.40 -7.13 -11.19
CA LYS A 44 4.73 -7.47 -11.68
C LYS A 44 4.99 -7.05 -13.11
N GLU A 45 3.93 -6.96 -13.92
CA GLU A 45 4.07 -6.55 -15.31
C GLU A 45 3.82 -5.07 -15.51
N GLN A 46 3.47 -4.36 -14.46
CA GLN A 46 3.03 -2.99 -14.57
C GLN A 46 4.19 -2.03 -14.38
N ARG A 47 4.23 -1.01 -15.23
CA ARG A 47 5.26 0.02 -15.16
C ARG A 47 4.61 1.38 -15.10
N ARG A 48 5.26 2.31 -14.43
CA ARG A 48 4.81 3.70 -14.48
C ARG A 48 5.29 4.32 -15.79
N LYS A 49 4.75 5.51 -16.10
CA LYS A 49 5.11 6.17 -17.33
C LYS A 49 6.61 6.42 -17.45
N THR A 50 7.27 6.57 -16.34
CA THR A 50 8.71 6.80 -16.32
C THR A 50 9.52 5.53 -16.38
N GLY A 51 8.88 4.36 -16.43
CA GLY A 51 9.54 3.09 -16.67
C GLY A 51 9.83 2.23 -15.47
N GLU A 52 9.71 2.78 -14.25
CA GLU A 52 10.01 1.97 -13.08
C GLU A 52 8.87 1.00 -12.76
N PRO A 53 9.17 -0.10 -12.07
CA PRO A 53 8.12 -1.05 -11.68
C PRO A 53 7.07 -0.38 -10.82
N TYR A 54 5.82 -0.70 -11.07
CA TYR A 54 4.73 -0.05 -10.35
C TYR A 54 4.80 -0.30 -8.85
N ILE A 55 5.32 -1.44 -8.42
CA ILE A 55 5.34 -1.80 -7.00
C ILE A 55 6.10 -0.79 -6.16
N ILE A 56 7.01 -0.02 -6.75
CA ILE A 56 7.73 0.99 -6.02
C ILE A 56 6.79 2.00 -5.39
N HIS A 57 5.69 2.31 -6.08
CA HIS A 57 4.72 3.28 -5.56
C HIS A 57 4.01 2.78 -4.29
N PRO A 58 3.37 1.61 -4.29
CA PRO A 58 2.75 1.16 -3.03
C PRO A 58 3.74 0.93 -1.91
N ILE A 59 4.97 0.53 -2.21
CA ILE A 59 5.97 0.42 -1.15
C ILE A 59 6.23 1.78 -0.52
N ALA A 60 6.37 2.81 -1.33
CA ALA A 60 6.64 4.15 -0.80
C ALA A 60 5.46 4.64 0.05
N VAL A 61 4.24 4.39 -0.39
CA VAL A 61 3.07 4.76 0.39
C VAL A 61 3.07 4.02 1.72
N ALA A 62 3.32 2.72 1.69
CA ALA A 62 3.35 1.92 2.91
C ALA A 62 4.41 2.41 3.89
N ARG A 63 5.56 2.81 3.37
CA ARG A 63 6.63 3.31 4.25
C ARG A 63 6.23 4.57 4.98
N ILE A 64 5.57 5.49 4.29
CA ILE A 64 5.13 6.72 4.97
C ILE A 64 4.10 6.39 6.03
N ILE A 65 3.15 5.51 5.72
CA ILE A 65 2.12 5.14 6.68
C ILE A 65 2.74 4.47 7.91
N ALA A 66 3.73 3.62 7.71
CA ALA A 66 4.34 2.89 8.81
C ALA A 66 5.40 3.71 9.52
N GLU A 67 6.29 4.33 8.78
CA GLU A 67 7.49 4.94 9.38
C GLU A 67 7.24 6.34 9.86
N GLU A 68 6.43 7.10 9.15
CA GLU A 68 6.20 8.48 9.53
C GLU A 68 4.93 8.68 10.31
N LEU A 69 3.87 7.99 9.94
CA LEU A 69 2.60 8.10 10.65
C LEU A 69 2.44 7.05 11.74
N GLU A 70 3.31 6.05 11.73
CA GLU A 70 3.36 5.02 12.78
C GLU A 70 2.04 4.27 12.94
N LEU A 71 1.35 4.05 11.83
CA LEU A 71 0.12 3.27 11.87
C LEU A 71 0.43 1.78 11.87
N GLY A 72 -0.55 0.98 12.22
CA GLY A 72 -0.35 -0.45 12.42
C GLY A 72 -0.49 -1.26 11.15
N ALA A 73 -0.70 -2.56 11.34
CA ALA A 73 -0.69 -3.52 10.24
C ALA A 73 -1.82 -3.29 9.25
N ASN A 74 -3.04 -3.09 9.74
CA ASN A 74 -4.18 -3.03 8.82
C ASN A 74 -4.10 -1.86 7.84
N PRO A 75 -3.76 -0.64 8.27
CA PRO A 75 -3.59 0.44 7.29
C PRO A 75 -2.48 0.18 6.29
N VAL A 76 -1.37 -0.41 6.72
CA VAL A 76 -0.28 -0.72 5.80
C VAL A 76 -0.71 -1.76 4.79
N ILE A 77 -1.39 -2.81 5.26
CA ILE A 77 -1.90 -3.83 4.36
C ILE A 77 -2.87 -3.24 3.36
N ALA A 78 -3.78 -2.38 3.83
CA ALA A 78 -4.74 -1.75 2.91
C ALA A 78 -4.03 -0.89 1.88
N ALA A 79 -2.96 -0.23 2.27
CA ALA A 79 -2.19 0.58 1.32
C ALA A 79 -1.61 -0.28 0.21
N PHE A 80 -1.09 -1.47 0.55
CA PHE A 80 -0.59 -2.38 -0.47
C PHE A 80 -1.68 -2.88 -1.39
N LEU A 81 -2.89 -3.08 -0.87
CA LEU A 81 -3.90 -3.83 -1.60
C LEU A 81 -4.93 -3.00 -2.35
N HIS A 82 -5.01 -1.69 -2.07
CA HIS A 82 -6.11 -0.95 -2.69
C HIS A 82 -5.96 -0.87 -4.22
N ASP A 83 -4.74 -0.74 -4.72
CA ASP A 83 -4.54 -0.72 -6.17
C ASP A 83 -4.74 -2.09 -6.78
N VAL A 84 -4.51 -3.15 -5.99
CA VAL A 84 -4.73 -4.50 -6.50
C VAL A 84 -6.20 -4.67 -6.88
N VAL A 85 -7.09 -4.21 -6.01
CA VAL A 85 -8.52 -4.33 -6.29
C VAL A 85 -8.91 -3.50 -7.50
N GLU A 86 -8.34 -2.30 -7.65
CA GLU A 86 -8.71 -1.45 -8.78
C GLU A 86 -8.12 -1.93 -10.09
N ASP A 87 -6.95 -2.53 -10.06
CA ASP A 87 -6.22 -2.82 -11.28
C ASP A 87 -6.26 -4.27 -11.72
N THR A 88 -6.80 -5.17 -10.90
CA THR A 88 -6.83 -6.58 -11.24
C THR A 88 -8.22 -7.14 -10.95
N ASP A 89 -8.37 -8.43 -11.18
CA ASP A 89 -9.65 -9.12 -10.91
C ASP A 89 -9.85 -9.46 -9.45
N TYR A 90 -8.88 -9.17 -8.60
CA TYR A 90 -9.04 -9.41 -7.17
C TYR A 90 -10.16 -8.56 -6.63
N THR A 91 -11.03 -9.15 -5.83
CA THR A 91 -12.20 -8.44 -5.30
C THR A 91 -12.01 -8.14 -3.83
N ILE A 92 -12.87 -7.25 -3.31
CA ILE A 92 -12.85 -6.96 -1.89
C ILE A 92 -13.19 -8.21 -1.08
N GLU A 93 -14.03 -9.07 -1.62
CA GLU A 93 -14.34 -10.32 -0.94
C GLU A 93 -13.10 -11.21 -0.82
N ASP A 94 -12.27 -11.25 -1.86
CA ASP A 94 -11.01 -11.98 -1.79
C ASP A 94 -10.11 -11.42 -0.69
N ILE A 95 -10.08 -10.10 -0.58
CA ILE A 95 -9.30 -9.45 0.47
C ILE A 95 -9.84 -9.84 1.85
N ARG A 96 -11.15 -9.82 2.00
CA ARG A 96 -11.76 -10.17 3.28
C ARG A 96 -11.39 -11.58 3.69
N ASN A 97 -11.42 -12.50 2.75
CA ASN A 97 -11.14 -13.90 3.05
C ASN A 97 -9.69 -14.13 3.47
N ARG A 98 -8.77 -13.34 2.93
CA ARG A 98 -7.35 -13.54 3.22
C ARG A 98 -6.84 -12.66 4.34
N PHE A 99 -7.37 -11.45 4.48
CA PHE A 99 -6.78 -10.47 5.39
C PHE A 99 -7.75 -9.97 6.45
N GLY A 100 -9.01 -10.32 6.35
CA GLY A 100 -9.97 -9.99 7.39
C GLY A 100 -10.87 -8.83 7.05
N ASP A 101 -11.89 -8.66 7.90
CA ASP A 101 -12.92 -7.64 7.67
C ASP A 101 -12.39 -6.23 7.75
N ASP A 102 -11.47 -5.99 8.67
CA ASP A 102 -10.96 -4.63 8.85
C ASP A 102 -10.20 -4.15 7.63
N VAL A 103 -9.35 -5.01 7.06
CA VAL A 103 -8.61 -4.65 5.87
C VAL A 103 -9.57 -4.48 4.69
N ALA A 104 -10.52 -5.40 4.55
CA ALA A 104 -11.49 -5.28 3.46
C ALA A 104 -12.26 -3.98 3.56
N PHE A 105 -12.65 -3.59 4.77
CA PHE A 105 -13.36 -2.34 4.96
C PHE A 105 -12.49 -1.15 4.53
N LEU A 106 -11.25 -1.12 4.97
CA LEU A 106 -10.37 -0.01 4.63
C LEU A 106 -10.13 0.08 3.13
N VAL A 107 -9.89 -1.06 2.49
CA VAL A 107 -9.71 -1.07 1.04
C VAL A 107 -10.98 -0.57 0.35
N GLY A 108 -12.13 -1.00 0.84
CA GLY A 108 -13.38 -0.59 0.25
C GLY A 108 -13.62 0.90 0.30
N VAL A 109 -13.24 1.54 1.40
CA VAL A 109 -13.53 2.98 1.51
C VAL A 109 -12.60 3.82 0.67
N VAL A 110 -11.43 3.31 0.29
CA VAL A 110 -10.53 4.10 -0.53
C VAL A 110 -10.65 3.80 -2.01
N THR A 111 -11.43 2.82 -2.40
CA THR A 111 -11.72 2.62 -3.81
C THR A 111 -12.86 3.55 -4.19
N LYS A 112 -12.76 4.17 -5.34
CA LYS A 112 -13.56 5.33 -5.62
C LYS A 112 -15.04 5.09 -5.77
N GLN A 113 -15.45 3.91 -6.12
CA GLN A 113 -16.87 3.68 -6.35
C GLN A 113 -17.65 3.49 -5.07
N LYS A 114 -17.02 3.59 -3.92
CA LYS A 114 -17.69 3.32 -2.67
C LYS A 114 -17.94 4.53 -1.81
N LYS A 115 -17.60 5.70 -2.28
CA LYS A 115 -17.63 6.86 -1.41
C LYS A 115 -19.00 7.15 -0.83
N ASP A 116 -20.05 6.87 -1.58
CA ASP A 116 -21.40 7.16 -1.09
C ASP A 116 -21.79 6.29 0.08
N LYS A 117 -21.20 5.13 0.19
CA LYS A 117 -21.60 4.19 1.22
C LYS A 117 -20.87 4.37 2.53
N TYR A 118 -19.77 5.11 2.52
CA TYR A 118 -18.90 5.16 3.68
C TYR A 118 -18.73 6.56 4.22
N GLU A 119 -19.71 7.38 4.02
CA GLU A 119 -19.55 8.79 4.37
C GLU A 119 -19.75 9.07 5.85
N GLN A 120 -20.25 8.12 6.60
CA GLN A 120 -20.75 8.43 7.92
C GLN A 120 -19.70 8.55 8.99
N SER A 121 -18.54 7.95 8.79
CA SER A 121 -17.57 7.80 9.85
C SER A 121 -16.44 8.79 9.69
N LYS A 122 -16.12 9.49 10.77
CA LYS A 122 -14.96 10.35 10.76
C LYS A 122 -13.67 9.58 10.61
N GLN A 123 -13.62 8.39 11.18
CA GLN A 123 -12.42 7.57 11.05
C GLN A 123 -12.19 7.14 9.61
N VAL A 124 -13.25 6.82 8.92
CA VAL A 124 -13.15 6.46 7.50
C VAL A 124 -12.67 7.65 6.70
N ASP A 125 -13.27 8.81 6.94
CA ASP A 125 -12.84 10.00 6.22
C ASP A 125 -11.39 10.33 6.52
N ASN A 126 -10.98 10.19 7.77
CA ASN A 126 -9.60 10.46 8.14
C ASN A 126 -8.64 9.54 7.39
N PHE A 127 -8.95 8.26 7.35
CA PHE A 127 -8.06 7.33 6.64
C PHE A 127 -8.02 7.66 5.15
N ARG A 128 -9.17 7.96 4.57
CA ARG A 128 -9.21 8.31 3.15
C ARG A 128 -8.37 9.54 2.87
N GLN A 129 -8.48 10.56 3.72
CA GLN A 129 -7.71 11.77 3.54
C GLN A 129 -6.22 11.54 3.76
N ILE A 130 -5.88 10.73 4.76
CA ILE A 130 -4.48 10.41 4.99
C ILE A 130 -3.89 9.69 3.78
N LEU A 131 -4.58 8.70 3.28
CA LEU A 131 -4.06 7.95 2.15
C LEU A 131 -3.92 8.84 0.92
N ALA A 132 -4.93 9.67 0.66
CA ALA A 132 -4.84 10.57 -0.49
C ALA A 132 -3.67 11.53 -0.37
N SER A 133 -3.44 12.05 0.83
CA SER A 133 -2.34 12.97 1.07
C SER A 133 -1.00 12.28 0.89
N VAL A 134 -0.87 11.07 1.43
CA VAL A 134 0.37 10.31 1.31
C VAL A 134 0.64 9.98 -0.15
N GLU A 135 -0.39 9.59 -0.88
CA GLU A 135 -0.21 9.27 -2.29
C GLU A 135 0.21 10.48 -3.09
N TYR A 136 -0.36 11.63 -2.78
CA TYR A 136 0.04 12.86 -3.44
C TYR A 136 1.52 13.17 -3.17
N ASP A 137 1.93 13.04 -1.92
CA ASP A 137 3.31 13.32 -1.53
C ASP A 137 4.27 12.35 -2.21
N VAL A 138 3.93 11.08 -2.24
CA VAL A 138 4.78 10.08 -2.89
C VAL A 138 4.90 10.37 -4.36
N ARG A 139 3.79 10.72 -5.00
CA ARG A 139 3.82 11.02 -6.44
C ARG A 139 4.71 12.22 -6.72
N ALA A 140 4.63 13.25 -5.90
CA ALA A 140 5.44 14.43 -6.08
C ALA A 140 6.93 14.11 -5.92
N ILE A 141 7.25 13.29 -4.92
CA ILE A 141 8.64 12.90 -4.69
C ILE A 141 9.17 12.09 -5.86
N LEU A 142 8.38 11.13 -6.33
CA LEU A 142 8.82 10.29 -7.43
C LEU A 142 9.03 11.07 -8.71
N VAL A 143 8.16 12.06 -8.96
CA VAL A 143 8.34 12.92 -10.13
C VAL A 143 9.65 13.71 -10.02
N LYS A 144 9.92 14.25 -8.85
CA LYS A 144 11.16 15.01 -8.66
C LYS A 144 12.39 14.12 -8.87
N LEU A 145 12.34 12.90 -8.38
CA LEU A 145 13.47 12.00 -8.56
C LEU A 145 13.67 11.64 -10.03
N ALA A 146 12.58 11.50 -10.74
CA ALA A 146 12.67 11.16 -12.15
C ALA A 146 13.24 12.31 -12.98
N ASP A 147 13.06 13.53 -12.52
CA ASP A 147 13.55 14.68 -13.24
C ASP A 147 15.05 14.87 -13.14
N ARG A 148 15.68 14.14 -12.26
CA ARG A 148 17.12 14.25 -12.15
C ARG A 148 17.85 13.35 -13.13
#